data_e298ea3a7585319043fc1afd4454765e
#
_entry.id   e298ea3a7585319043fc1afd4454765e
#
_cell.length_a   1.000
_cell.length_b   1.000
_cell.length_c   1.000
_cell.angle_alpha   90.00
_cell.angle_beta   90.00
_cell.angle_gamma   90.00
#
_symmetry.space_group_name_H-M   'P 1'
#
loop_
_entity.id
_entity.type
_entity.pdbx_description
1 polymer ?
#
loop_
_entity_poly.entity_id
_entity_poly.type
_entity_poly.pdbx_seq_one_letter_code
_entity_poly.pdbx_strand_id
1 'polypeptide(L)'
;MNINHHEHSAVKPGRPGSELFPNSPLGEQVEGIPTGRDVAWEPLVDYRRNGVSETTIHGAVAWAHGDEVIHSFGGNVLCYGRSMMKPFMLKAFVEELANLSWEQKAISVASHNGDTEHVAAAQSLLSESEWPLMLTPLDVPLIQFGRQVRRPRRWYHTCSGEHAAILRGCREKGWNRAGYTLPSHQVFDAYMSQIRRFLGEDWKPLRIAKDGCGLPTVSNTVAELAQIYAGLVRDKDADWIWESMVRHPDLVGGFNRLDSTILKAGEGTVIAKEGADGLLGLAIEHPDYPKGLGIVVKIAHGWNAQATWYVARAILGVLGIDLRNPYPLHRQKAFIVPGIVPDRYLNVLETIPTWDEWDPDQDRWMYDAELES
;
A
#
# COMPACT_ATOMS: atom_id res chain seq x y z
N MET A 1 12.78 53.05 -19.70
CA MET A 1 11.99 51.83 -19.56
C MET A 1 12.14 51.32 -18.13
N ASN A 2 11.14 51.57 -17.30
CA ASN A 2 11.15 51.17 -15.89
C ASN A 2 10.72 49.68 -15.82
N ILE A 3 11.60 48.83 -15.37
CA ILE A 3 11.31 47.47 -15.03
C ILE A 3 10.79 47.46 -13.59
N ASN A 4 9.48 47.27 -13.43
CA ASN A 4 8.86 47.09 -12.14
C ASN A 4 9.37 45.75 -11.55
N HIS A 5 10.14 45.82 -10.49
CA HIS A 5 10.40 44.71 -9.61
C HIS A 5 9.08 44.38 -8.87
N HIS A 6 8.44 43.30 -9.21
CA HIS A 6 7.43 42.69 -8.35
C HIS A 6 8.15 42.24 -7.07
N GLU A 7 7.89 42.94 -6.00
CA GLU A 7 8.23 42.50 -4.65
C GLU A 7 7.50 41.18 -4.42
N HIS A 8 8.25 40.07 -4.39
CA HIS A 8 7.76 38.86 -3.79
C HIS A 8 7.49 39.16 -2.32
N SER A 9 6.23 39.26 -1.93
CA SER A 9 5.82 39.33 -0.54
C SER A 9 6.38 38.09 0.17
N ALA A 10 7.44 38.31 0.97
CA ALA A 10 8.01 37.28 1.82
C ALA A 10 6.87 36.74 2.70
N VAL A 11 6.59 35.44 2.59
CA VAL A 11 5.73 34.73 3.52
C VAL A 11 6.31 34.99 4.91
N LYS A 12 5.53 35.62 5.77
CA LYS A 12 5.97 35.95 7.12
C LYS A 12 6.33 34.66 7.84
N PRO A 13 7.58 34.56 8.39
CA PRO A 13 7.93 33.40 9.20
C PRO A 13 7.01 33.35 10.42
N GLY A 14 6.45 32.16 10.71
CA GLY A 14 5.72 31.91 11.95
C GLY A 14 4.21 31.80 11.88
N ARG A 15 3.59 31.69 10.68
CA ARG A 15 2.21 31.20 10.60
C ARG A 15 2.20 29.73 10.22
N PRO A 16 1.53 28.89 11.02
CA PRO A 16 1.25 27.51 10.62
C PRO A 16 0.56 27.48 9.26
N GLY A 17 0.75 26.42 8.51
CA GLY A 17 0.20 26.28 7.16
C GLY A 17 -1.30 26.31 7.01
N SER A 18 -2.05 26.87 7.99
CA SER A 18 -3.50 27.10 7.94
C SER A 18 -3.93 27.95 6.74
N GLU A 19 -3.07 28.87 6.27
CA GLU A 19 -3.33 29.67 5.07
C GLU A 19 -3.24 28.85 3.78
N LEU A 20 -2.37 27.83 3.75
CA LEU A 20 -2.22 26.93 2.62
C LEU A 20 -3.24 25.80 2.66
N PHE A 21 -3.67 25.41 3.86
CA PHE A 21 -4.61 24.32 4.11
C PHE A 21 -5.67 24.75 5.14
N PRO A 22 -6.54 25.70 4.79
CA PRO A 22 -7.45 26.34 5.75
C PRO A 22 -8.43 25.36 6.41
N ASN A 23 -8.65 24.19 5.81
CA ASN A 23 -9.54 23.15 6.33
C ASN A 23 -8.77 22.00 6.99
N SER A 24 -7.45 22.12 7.18
CA SER A 24 -6.63 21.10 7.85
C SER A 24 -6.50 21.45 9.33
N PRO A 25 -7.15 20.73 10.23
CA PRO A 25 -7.00 20.96 11.67
C PRO A 25 -5.61 20.64 12.20
N LEU A 26 -4.80 19.92 11.42
CA LEU A 26 -3.40 19.62 11.77
C LEU A 26 -2.42 20.64 11.21
N GLY A 27 -2.83 21.45 10.22
CA GLY A 27 -1.99 22.48 9.61
C GLY A 27 -1.59 23.61 10.56
N GLU A 28 -2.35 23.80 11.65
CA GLU A 28 -2.06 24.79 12.68
C GLU A 28 -1.02 24.32 13.70
N GLN A 29 -0.69 23.04 13.71
CA GLN A 29 0.16 22.40 14.72
C GLN A 29 1.60 22.19 14.25
N VAL A 30 1.89 22.40 12.98
CA VAL A 30 3.18 22.08 12.36
C VAL A 30 3.80 23.35 11.79
N GLU A 31 4.99 23.69 12.26
CA GLU A 31 5.80 24.75 11.67
C GLU A 31 6.40 24.31 10.33
N GLY A 32 6.45 25.20 9.35
CA GLY A 32 6.97 24.89 8.02
C GLY A 32 5.94 24.28 7.09
N ILE A 33 6.29 23.22 6.35
CA ILE A 33 5.39 22.52 5.44
C ILE A 33 4.36 21.72 6.27
N PRO A 34 3.05 22.01 6.17
CA PRO A 34 2.05 21.35 6.98
C PRO A 34 1.82 19.92 6.49
N THR A 35 2.53 18.97 7.09
CA THR A 35 2.43 17.55 6.77
C THR A 35 1.23 16.87 7.42
N GLY A 36 0.56 17.54 8.36
CA GLY A 36 -0.54 16.97 9.12
C GLY A 36 -0.09 15.92 10.18
N ARG A 37 1.19 15.88 10.51
CA ARG A 37 1.74 14.97 11.51
C ARG A 37 2.82 15.66 12.34
N ASP A 38 2.97 15.19 13.56
CA ASP A 38 3.94 15.67 14.56
C ASP A 38 5.16 14.76 14.71
N VAL A 39 5.24 13.68 13.94
CA VAL A 39 6.37 12.73 13.95
C VAL A 39 7.16 12.80 12.64
N ALA A 40 8.48 12.66 12.77
CA ALA A 40 9.39 12.64 11.63
C ALA A 40 9.31 11.30 10.87
N TRP A 41 9.65 11.36 9.59
CA TRP A 41 9.92 10.17 8.80
C TRP A 41 11.30 9.60 9.13
N GLU A 42 11.40 8.26 9.19
CA GLU A 42 12.66 7.56 9.38
C GLU A 42 13.34 7.24 8.04
N PRO A 43 14.68 7.22 7.98
CA PRO A 43 15.37 6.76 6.79
C PRO A 43 15.17 5.25 6.61
N LEU A 44 14.79 4.78 5.43
CA LEU A 44 14.57 3.36 5.15
C LEU A 44 15.60 2.78 4.19
N VAL A 45 15.96 3.53 3.14
CA VAL A 45 16.90 3.12 2.11
C VAL A 45 17.84 4.27 1.81
N ASP A 46 19.14 3.99 1.81
CA ASP A 46 20.17 4.94 1.44
C ASP A 46 20.84 4.46 0.13
N TYR A 47 20.67 5.24 -0.94
CA TYR A 47 21.31 4.97 -2.21
C TYR A 47 22.68 5.62 -2.25
N ARG A 48 23.71 4.81 -2.41
CA ARG A 48 25.11 5.26 -2.44
C ARG A 48 25.74 4.97 -3.78
N ARG A 49 26.66 5.85 -4.15
CA ARG A 49 27.57 5.66 -5.28
C ARG A 49 29.00 5.84 -4.78
N ASN A 50 29.83 4.83 -4.97
CA ASN A 50 31.22 4.84 -4.49
C ASN A 50 31.37 5.36 -3.04
N GLY A 51 30.54 4.84 -2.14
CA GLY A 51 30.51 5.21 -0.73
C GLY A 51 29.80 6.53 -0.38
N VAL A 52 29.46 7.36 -1.37
CA VAL A 52 28.75 8.63 -1.15
C VAL A 52 27.25 8.42 -1.16
N SER A 53 26.55 8.84 -0.11
CA SER A 53 25.09 8.88 -0.07
C SER A 53 24.57 9.96 -1.02
N GLU A 54 23.86 9.52 -2.08
CA GLU A 54 23.26 10.43 -3.06
C GLU A 54 21.78 10.71 -2.74
N THR A 55 21.08 9.72 -2.19
CA THR A 55 19.64 9.84 -1.93
C THR A 55 19.23 8.95 -0.77
N THR A 56 18.59 9.52 0.23
CA THR A 56 17.97 8.78 1.32
C THR A 56 16.46 8.80 1.16
N ILE A 57 15.85 7.63 1.09
CA ILE A 57 14.41 7.47 1.04
C ILE A 57 13.89 7.25 2.46
N HIS A 58 12.99 8.14 2.87
CA HIS A 58 12.37 8.11 4.18
C HIS A 58 10.99 7.45 4.14
N GLY A 59 10.57 6.95 5.29
CA GLY A 59 9.28 6.30 5.45
C GLY A 59 9.00 5.87 6.88
N ALA A 60 8.19 4.85 7.02
CA ALA A 60 7.88 4.22 8.29
C ALA A 60 7.64 2.73 8.09
N VAL A 61 8.00 1.92 9.09
CA VAL A 61 7.75 0.48 9.15
C VAL A 61 7.23 0.13 10.54
N ALA A 62 6.21 -0.73 10.60
CA ALA A 62 5.76 -1.32 11.84
C ALA A 62 5.48 -2.81 11.67
N TRP A 63 5.74 -3.56 12.74
CA TRP A 63 5.49 -5.00 12.86
C TRP A 63 4.56 -5.25 14.02
N ALA A 64 3.54 -6.07 13.83
CA ALA A 64 2.62 -6.48 14.88
C ALA A 64 2.49 -8.01 14.92
N HIS A 65 2.48 -8.58 16.10
CA HIS A 65 2.17 -9.98 16.37
C HIS A 65 0.82 -10.09 17.06
N GLY A 66 -0.21 -10.44 16.33
CA GLY A 66 -1.58 -10.32 16.81
C GLY A 66 -1.92 -8.85 17.08
N ASP A 67 -2.34 -8.56 18.31
CA ASP A 67 -2.73 -7.21 18.73
C ASP A 67 -1.57 -6.36 19.28
N GLU A 68 -0.36 -6.93 19.35
CA GLU A 68 0.81 -6.27 19.93
C GLU A 68 1.74 -5.74 18.84
N VAL A 69 2.09 -4.46 18.92
CA VAL A 69 3.15 -3.86 18.08
C VAL A 69 4.49 -4.27 18.67
N ILE A 70 5.21 -5.14 17.95
CA ILE A 70 6.49 -5.72 18.41
C ILE A 70 7.72 -4.96 17.93
N HIS A 71 7.55 -4.12 16.89
CA HIS A 71 8.60 -3.26 16.36
C HIS A 71 7.98 -2.05 15.66
N SER A 72 8.58 -0.88 15.85
CA SER A 72 8.09 0.37 15.29
C SER A 72 9.26 1.30 14.92
N PHE A 73 9.38 1.56 13.63
CA PHE A 73 10.33 2.51 13.08
C PHE A 73 9.55 3.59 12.32
N GLY A 74 9.23 4.67 13.02
CA GLY A 74 8.28 5.67 12.53
C GLY A 74 6.81 5.22 12.54
N GLY A 75 6.47 4.15 13.26
CA GLY A 75 5.12 3.55 13.22
C GLY A 75 3.98 4.47 13.69
N ASN A 76 4.27 5.56 14.40
CA ASN A 76 3.28 6.58 14.78
C ASN A 76 2.93 7.55 13.64
N VAL A 77 3.59 7.44 12.50
CA VAL A 77 3.23 8.24 11.31
C VAL A 77 1.79 7.96 10.93
N LEU A 78 0.99 9.02 10.84
CA LEU A 78 -0.40 8.95 10.41
C LEU A 78 -0.48 8.94 8.88
N CYS A 79 -1.25 8.02 8.32
CA CYS A 79 -1.51 7.93 6.88
C CYS A 79 -2.92 7.40 6.60
N TYR A 80 -3.37 7.47 5.37
CA TYR A 80 -4.61 6.81 4.95
C TYR A 80 -4.30 5.40 4.45
N GLY A 81 -5.07 4.39 4.89
CA GLY A 81 -4.84 2.99 4.51
C GLY A 81 -5.11 2.71 3.03
N ARG A 82 -6.01 3.46 2.40
CA ARG A 82 -6.31 3.42 0.97
C ARG A 82 -6.56 1.99 0.45
N SER A 83 -6.04 1.66 -0.73
CA SER A 83 -6.28 0.35 -1.37
C SER A 83 -5.73 -0.86 -0.62
N MET A 84 -4.80 -0.67 0.34
CA MET A 84 -4.38 -1.79 1.19
C MET A 84 -5.50 -2.25 2.13
N MET A 85 -6.54 -1.44 2.33
CA MET A 85 -7.68 -1.75 3.20
C MET A 85 -8.82 -2.49 2.49
N LYS A 86 -8.72 -2.77 1.20
CA LYS A 86 -9.76 -3.49 0.43
C LYS A 86 -10.13 -4.85 0.99
N PRO A 87 -9.19 -5.71 1.43
CA PRO A 87 -9.55 -6.96 2.07
C PRO A 87 -10.50 -6.78 3.25
N PHE A 88 -10.28 -5.74 4.06
CA PHE A 88 -11.09 -5.44 5.24
C PHE A 88 -12.46 -4.82 4.89
N MET A 89 -12.53 -4.02 3.84
CA MET A 89 -13.80 -3.49 3.35
C MET A 89 -14.70 -4.61 2.82
N LEU A 90 -14.12 -5.58 2.11
CA LEU A 90 -14.86 -6.72 1.56
C LEU A 90 -15.27 -7.74 2.63
N LYS A 91 -14.65 -7.73 3.83
CA LYS A 91 -15.13 -8.53 4.97
C LYS A 91 -16.58 -8.21 5.35
N ALA A 92 -17.07 -7.02 5.02
CA ALA A 92 -18.48 -6.65 5.20
C ALA A 92 -19.46 -7.49 4.36
N PHE A 93 -18.95 -8.23 3.37
CA PHE A 93 -19.75 -8.96 2.37
C PHE A 93 -19.31 -10.42 2.18
N VAL A 94 -18.58 -10.99 3.13
CA VAL A 94 -18.04 -12.36 2.96
C VAL A 94 -19.12 -13.41 2.76
N GLU A 95 -20.26 -13.28 3.42
CA GLU A 95 -21.39 -14.20 3.28
C GLU A 95 -22.08 -14.04 1.92
N GLU A 96 -22.40 -12.82 1.53
CA GLU A 96 -23.11 -12.48 0.29
C GLU A 96 -22.29 -12.82 -0.95
N LEU A 97 -20.98 -12.75 -0.86
CA LEU A 97 -20.06 -13.03 -1.96
C LEU A 97 -19.45 -14.45 -1.89
N ALA A 98 -19.89 -15.29 -0.94
CA ALA A 98 -19.35 -16.64 -0.74
C ALA A 98 -19.48 -17.55 -1.97
N ASN A 99 -20.54 -17.37 -2.77
CA ASN A 99 -20.82 -18.19 -3.96
C ASN A 99 -20.17 -17.68 -5.25
N LEU A 100 -19.33 -16.63 -5.18
CA LEU A 100 -18.58 -16.14 -6.33
C LEU A 100 -17.48 -17.12 -6.74
N SER A 101 -17.06 -17.07 -7.99
CA SER A 101 -15.85 -17.79 -8.43
C SER A 101 -14.61 -17.21 -7.73
N TRP A 102 -13.52 -17.96 -7.73
CA TRP A 102 -12.28 -17.50 -7.11
C TRP A 102 -11.70 -16.28 -7.80
N GLU A 103 -11.85 -16.17 -9.12
CA GLU A 103 -11.45 -15.01 -9.91
C GLU A 103 -12.26 -13.76 -9.53
N GLN A 104 -13.58 -13.92 -9.35
CA GLN A 104 -14.47 -12.85 -8.91
C GLN A 104 -14.13 -12.38 -7.48
N LYS A 105 -13.78 -13.30 -6.59
CA LYS A 105 -13.34 -13.01 -5.23
C LYS A 105 -12.01 -12.25 -5.24
N ALA A 106 -11.02 -12.72 -6.02
CA ALA A 106 -9.72 -12.09 -6.12
C ALA A 106 -9.79 -10.67 -6.69
N ILE A 107 -10.55 -10.47 -7.77
CA ILE A 107 -10.72 -9.13 -8.36
C ILE A 107 -11.45 -8.16 -7.43
N SER A 108 -12.25 -8.65 -6.49
CA SER A 108 -12.97 -7.83 -5.52
C SER A 108 -12.04 -7.09 -4.56
N VAL A 109 -10.88 -7.67 -4.23
CA VAL A 109 -9.87 -7.06 -3.34
C VAL A 109 -8.70 -6.44 -4.11
N ALA A 110 -8.77 -6.39 -5.43
CA ALA A 110 -7.69 -6.02 -6.32
C ALA A 110 -7.43 -4.51 -6.41
N SER A 111 -6.17 -4.20 -6.72
CA SER A 111 -5.77 -2.91 -7.30
C SER A 111 -5.09 -3.20 -8.64
N HIS A 112 -5.87 -3.56 -9.63
CA HIS A 112 -5.41 -4.23 -10.85
C HIS A 112 -4.89 -3.28 -11.92
N ASN A 113 -4.11 -3.83 -12.85
CA ASN A 113 -3.53 -3.10 -13.98
C ASN A 113 -4.53 -2.74 -15.09
N GLY A 114 -5.79 -3.22 -15.04
CA GLY A 114 -6.77 -2.99 -16.09
C GLY A 114 -6.50 -3.81 -17.37
N ASP A 115 -5.84 -4.95 -17.25
CA ASP A 115 -5.70 -5.90 -18.35
C ASP A 115 -7.05 -6.49 -18.75
N THR A 116 -7.13 -7.14 -19.91
CA THR A 116 -8.38 -7.70 -20.43
C THR A 116 -9.03 -8.67 -19.42
N GLU A 117 -8.22 -9.50 -18.78
CA GLU A 117 -8.68 -10.45 -17.77
C GLU A 117 -9.22 -9.77 -16.51
N HIS A 118 -8.55 -8.72 -16.04
CA HIS A 118 -9.02 -7.89 -14.92
C HIS A 118 -10.38 -7.26 -15.21
N VAL A 119 -10.51 -6.64 -16.40
CA VAL A 119 -11.76 -6.00 -16.81
C VAL A 119 -12.88 -7.02 -16.93
N ALA A 120 -12.61 -8.18 -17.55
CA ALA A 120 -13.59 -9.25 -17.68
C ALA A 120 -14.05 -9.78 -16.31
N ALA A 121 -13.12 -10.05 -15.40
CA ALA A 121 -13.42 -10.50 -14.04
C ALA A 121 -14.25 -9.46 -13.26
N ALA A 122 -13.87 -8.16 -13.33
CA ALA A 122 -14.62 -7.09 -12.67
C ALA A 122 -16.04 -6.93 -13.24
N GLN A 123 -16.20 -7.00 -14.58
CA GLN A 123 -17.49 -6.90 -15.24
C GLN A 123 -18.40 -8.08 -14.89
N SER A 124 -17.86 -9.27 -14.68
CA SER A 124 -18.64 -10.46 -14.33
C SER A 124 -19.31 -10.39 -12.95
N LEU A 125 -18.92 -9.43 -12.10
CA LEU A 125 -19.55 -9.21 -10.80
C LEU A 125 -20.94 -8.58 -10.90
N LEU A 126 -21.25 -7.88 -11.98
CA LEU A 126 -22.51 -7.16 -12.21
C LEU A 126 -23.11 -7.52 -13.56
N SER A 127 -24.44 -7.49 -13.67
CA SER A 127 -25.12 -7.52 -14.96
C SER A 127 -24.86 -6.22 -15.74
N GLU A 128 -24.96 -6.25 -17.06
CA GLU A 128 -24.75 -5.05 -17.91
C GLU A 128 -25.70 -3.90 -17.55
N SER A 129 -26.91 -4.21 -17.11
CA SER A 129 -27.89 -3.21 -16.66
C SER A 129 -27.47 -2.50 -15.36
N GLU A 130 -26.56 -3.08 -14.58
CA GLU A 130 -26.03 -2.50 -13.33
C GLU A 130 -24.75 -1.69 -13.56
N TRP A 131 -24.08 -1.84 -14.70
CA TRP A 131 -22.83 -1.11 -14.98
C TRP A 131 -22.90 0.41 -14.82
N PRO A 132 -24.03 1.08 -15.15
CA PRO A 132 -24.15 2.52 -14.91
C PRO A 132 -24.07 2.95 -13.45
N LEU A 133 -24.24 2.02 -12.49
CA LEU A 133 -24.12 2.30 -11.06
C LEU A 133 -22.67 2.49 -10.58
N MET A 134 -21.70 2.07 -11.39
CA MET A 134 -20.27 2.22 -11.06
C MET A 134 -19.89 3.69 -10.98
N LEU A 135 -19.28 4.08 -9.87
CA LEU A 135 -18.85 5.46 -9.61
C LEU A 135 -17.33 5.66 -9.63
N THR A 136 -16.56 4.65 -10.08
CA THR A 136 -15.12 4.84 -10.29
C THR A 136 -14.86 6.00 -11.26
N PRO A 137 -13.86 6.86 -11.02
CA PRO A 137 -13.48 7.91 -11.96
C PRO A 137 -13.14 7.37 -13.34
N LEU A 138 -13.23 8.23 -14.35
CA LEU A 138 -12.70 7.93 -15.70
C LEU A 138 -11.20 8.21 -15.79
N ASP A 139 -10.66 9.02 -14.89
CA ASP A 139 -9.24 9.27 -14.75
C ASP A 139 -8.56 8.01 -14.25
N VAL A 140 -7.97 7.33 -15.17
CA VAL A 140 -7.44 6.02 -14.89
C VAL A 140 -5.99 6.15 -14.47
N PRO A 141 -5.60 5.64 -13.29
CA PRO A 141 -4.20 5.57 -12.88
C PRO A 141 -3.33 4.70 -13.80
N LEU A 142 -3.86 4.22 -14.92
CA LEU A 142 -3.13 3.42 -15.91
C LEU A 142 -1.91 4.13 -16.49
N ILE A 143 -1.85 5.46 -16.44
CA ILE A 143 -0.64 6.22 -16.75
C ILE A 143 0.51 5.81 -15.82
N GLN A 144 0.23 5.49 -14.57
CA GLN A 144 1.22 5.00 -13.60
C GLN A 144 1.84 3.66 -14.02
N PHE A 145 1.11 2.89 -14.84
CA PHE A 145 1.55 1.59 -15.36
C PHE A 145 2.01 1.64 -16.82
N GLY A 146 2.25 2.84 -17.35
CA GLY A 146 2.75 3.02 -18.71
C GLY A 146 1.74 2.74 -19.83
N ARG A 147 0.44 2.64 -19.52
CA ARG A 147 -0.60 2.38 -20.51
C ARG A 147 -1.34 3.65 -20.89
N GLN A 148 -1.52 3.84 -22.20
CA GLN A 148 -2.41 4.87 -22.73
C GLN A 148 -3.76 4.26 -23.08
N VAL A 149 -4.81 4.70 -22.41
CA VAL A 149 -6.18 4.28 -22.72
C VAL A 149 -6.83 5.34 -23.58
N ARG A 150 -7.03 5.04 -24.87
CA ARG A 150 -7.63 5.97 -25.85
C ARG A 150 -9.11 6.27 -25.55
N ARG A 151 -9.81 5.32 -24.95
CA ARG A 151 -11.23 5.44 -24.57
C ARG A 151 -11.38 4.95 -23.14
N PRO A 152 -11.15 5.83 -22.13
CA PRO A 152 -11.28 5.45 -20.73
C PRO A 152 -12.71 5.01 -20.43
N ARG A 153 -12.81 3.90 -19.71
CA ARG A 153 -14.07 3.38 -19.17
C ARG A 153 -13.86 3.13 -17.69
N ARG A 154 -14.91 3.22 -16.89
CA ARG A 154 -14.86 2.99 -15.44
C ARG A 154 -14.25 1.63 -15.07
N TRP A 155 -14.40 0.62 -15.92
CA TRP A 155 -13.87 -0.73 -15.74
C TRP A 155 -12.34 -0.83 -15.81
N TYR A 156 -11.67 0.12 -16.45
CA TYR A 156 -10.21 0.17 -16.49
C TYR A 156 -9.60 0.73 -15.20
N HIS A 157 -10.41 1.34 -14.34
CA HIS A 157 -9.95 1.87 -13.08
C HIS A 157 -9.45 0.73 -12.18
N THR A 158 -8.31 0.91 -11.53
CA THR A 158 -7.65 -0.07 -10.67
C THR A 158 -8.53 -0.61 -9.53
N CYS A 159 -9.59 0.13 -9.15
CA CYS A 159 -10.54 -0.25 -8.09
C CYS A 159 -11.89 -0.76 -8.65
N SER A 160 -12.01 -1.02 -9.96
CA SER A 160 -13.33 -1.38 -10.53
C SER A 160 -13.89 -2.67 -9.95
N GLY A 161 -13.03 -3.66 -9.64
CA GLY A 161 -13.44 -4.89 -9.00
C GLY A 161 -14.05 -4.68 -7.62
N GLU A 162 -13.39 -3.86 -6.78
CA GLU A 162 -13.91 -3.49 -5.45
C GLU A 162 -15.28 -2.81 -5.52
N HIS A 163 -15.42 -1.80 -6.40
CA HIS A 163 -16.69 -1.10 -6.56
C HIS A 163 -17.80 -2.02 -7.05
N ALA A 164 -17.50 -2.91 -8.01
CA ALA A 164 -18.47 -3.87 -8.50
C ALA A 164 -18.89 -4.89 -7.41
N ALA A 165 -17.93 -5.36 -6.61
CA ALA A 165 -18.18 -6.25 -5.49
C ALA A 165 -19.04 -5.59 -4.40
N ILE A 166 -18.75 -4.34 -4.04
CA ILE A 166 -19.57 -3.57 -3.08
C ILE A 166 -21.01 -3.43 -3.60
N LEU A 167 -21.19 -3.05 -4.87
CA LEU A 167 -22.53 -2.91 -5.47
C LEU A 167 -23.29 -4.25 -5.47
N ARG A 168 -22.58 -5.36 -5.76
CA ARG A 168 -23.15 -6.70 -5.67
C ARG A 168 -23.49 -7.06 -4.24
N GLY A 169 -22.58 -6.86 -3.30
CA GLY A 169 -22.82 -7.13 -1.88
C GLY A 169 -23.99 -6.33 -1.32
N CYS A 170 -24.11 -5.04 -1.68
CA CYS A 170 -25.28 -4.23 -1.34
C CYS A 170 -26.58 -4.84 -1.88
N ARG A 171 -26.57 -5.31 -3.13
CA ARG A 171 -27.75 -5.97 -3.72
C ARG A 171 -28.16 -7.21 -2.92
N GLU A 172 -27.21 -8.09 -2.63
CA GLU A 172 -27.48 -9.34 -1.92
C GLU A 172 -27.92 -9.09 -0.46
N LYS A 173 -27.40 -8.04 0.19
CA LYS A 173 -27.85 -7.60 1.53
C LYS A 173 -29.16 -6.81 1.52
N GLY A 174 -29.69 -6.46 0.36
CA GLY A 174 -30.85 -5.56 0.26
C GLY A 174 -30.54 -4.11 0.67
N TRP A 175 -29.27 -3.71 0.65
CA TRP A 175 -28.88 -2.33 0.91
C TRP A 175 -29.08 -1.43 -0.32
N ASN A 176 -29.38 -0.16 -0.07
CA ASN A 176 -29.45 0.81 -1.17
C ASN A 176 -28.09 0.94 -1.85
N ARG A 177 -28.04 0.83 -3.16
CA ARG A 177 -26.79 0.99 -3.93
C ARG A 177 -26.45 2.45 -4.25
N ALA A 178 -27.44 3.36 -4.14
CA ALA A 178 -27.18 4.78 -4.32
C ALA A 178 -26.38 5.34 -3.14
N GLY A 179 -25.33 6.12 -3.43
CA GLY A 179 -24.50 6.72 -2.40
C GLY A 179 -23.54 5.78 -1.69
N TYR A 180 -23.28 4.58 -2.22
CA TYR A 180 -22.36 3.59 -1.60
C TYR A 180 -20.93 4.11 -1.38
N THR A 181 -20.58 5.22 -1.99
CA THR A 181 -19.30 5.91 -1.82
C THR A 181 -19.31 6.99 -0.74
N LEU A 182 -20.41 7.14 0.01
CA LEU A 182 -20.53 8.16 1.04
C LEU A 182 -20.22 7.61 2.43
N PRO A 183 -19.61 8.40 3.33
CA PRO A 183 -19.38 8.00 4.72
C PRO A 183 -20.67 7.74 5.52
N SER A 184 -21.82 8.24 5.07
CA SER A 184 -23.12 7.98 5.69
C SER A 184 -23.79 6.70 5.22
N HIS A 185 -23.15 5.93 4.35
CA HIS A 185 -23.72 4.69 3.82
C HIS A 185 -23.36 3.47 4.68
N GLN A 186 -24.26 2.48 4.75
CA GLN A 186 -24.08 1.23 5.50
C GLN A 186 -22.78 0.48 5.18
N VAL A 187 -22.28 0.59 3.96
CA VAL A 187 -20.97 0.03 3.55
C VAL A 187 -19.84 0.58 4.42
N PHE A 188 -19.85 1.89 4.67
CA PHE A 188 -18.83 2.52 5.50
C PHE A 188 -18.94 2.13 6.96
N ASP A 189 -20.16 2.05 7.51
CA ASP A 189 -20.38 1.59 8.88
C ASP A 189 -19.89 0.15 9.07
N ALA A 190 -20.19 -0.74 8.12
CA ALA A 190 -19.72 -2.12 8.14
C ALA A 190 -18.18 -2.21 8.02
N TYR A 191 -17.56 -1.40 7.17
CA TYR A 191 -16.11 -1.29 7.07
C TYR A 191 -15.49 -0.82 8.40
N MET A 192 -16.05 0.21 9.03
CA MET A 192 -15.60 0.71 10.32
C MET A 192 -15.71 -0.36 11.43
N SER A 193 -16.76 -1.16 11.39
CA SER A 193 -16.92 -2.29 12.32
C SER A 193 -15.81 -3.34 12.14
N GLN A 194 -15.39 -3.62 10.90
CA GLN A 194 -14.26 -4.52 10.66
C GLN A 194 -12.95 -3.98 11.23
N ILE A 195 -12.66 -2.68 11.09
CA ILE A 195 -11.45 -2.08 11.66
C ILE A 195 -11.48 -2.18 13.19
N ARG A 196 -12.61 -1.90 13.83
CA ARG A 196 -12.77 -1.98 15.28
C ARG A 196 -12.58 -3.38 15.84
N ARG A 197 -12.88 -4.43 15.08
CA ARG A 197 -12.56 -5.81 15.49
C ARG A 197 -11.07 -6.02 15.79
N PHE A 198 -10.19 -5.26 15.13
CA PHE A 198 -8.75 -5.38 15.27
C PHE A 198 -8.13 -4.35 16.20
N LEU A 199 -8.70 -3.14 16.28
CA LEU A 199 -8.15 -2.03 17.05
C LEU A 199 -8.92 -1.72 18.36
N GLY A 200 -10.05 -2.40 18.58
CA GLY A 200 -10.93 -2.19 19.71
C GLY A 200 -12.18 -1.38 19.37
N GLU A 201 -13.28 -1.65 20.08
CA GLU A 201 -14.60 -1.08 19.80
C GLU A 201 -14.64 0.45 19.90
N ASP A 202 -13.83 1.03 20.78
CA ASP A 202 -13.75 2.47 20.99
C ASP A 202 -12.88 3.21 19.97
N TRP A 203 -12.17 2.47 19.08
CA TRP A 203 -11.29 3.07 18.10
C TRP A 203 -12.08 3.96 17.12
N LYS A 204 -11.50 5.13 16.84
CA LYS A 204 -12.03 6.09 15.88
C LYS A 204 -10.88 6.68 15.05
N PRO A 205 -11.08 6.86 13.73
CA PRO A 205 -10.08 7.54 12.92
C PRO A 205 -10.00 9.01 13.29
N LEU A 206 -8.79 9.56 13.28
CA LEU A 206 -8.60 11.00 13.43
C LEU A 206 -9.26 11.77 12.29
N ARG A 207 -9.22 11.22 11.08
CA ARG A 207 -9.78 11.83 9.86
C ARG A 207 -10.37 10.78 8.92
N ILE A 208 -11.38 11.22 8.18
CA ILE A 208 -11.96 10.51 7.05
C ILE A 208 -11.71 11.37 5.82
N ALA A 209 -11.26 10.77 4.73
CA ALA A 209 -11.05 11.44 3.45
C ALA A 209 -11.72 10.66 2.31
N LYS A 210 -11.80 11.28 1.15
CA LYS A 210 -12.21 10.63 -0.09
C LYS A 210 -10.96 10.14 -0.81
N ASP A 211 -10.89 8.84 -1.10
CA ASP A 211 -9.81 8.27 -1.90
C ASP A 211 -9.94 8.62 -3.39
N GLY A 212 -8.87 8.40 -4.15
CA GLY A 212 -8.86 8.63 -5.60
C GLY A 212 -9.93 7.84 -6.36
N CYS A 213 -10.35 6.69 -5.87
CA CYS A 213 -11.46 5.92 -6.47
C CYS A 213 -12.86 6.44 -6.08
N GLY A 214 -12.96 7.34 -5.12
CA GLY A 214 -14.21 7.91 -4.65
C GLY A 214 -14.75 7.30 -3.35
N LEU A 215 -14.23 6.16 -2.89
CA LEU A 215 -14.61 5.56 -1.60
C LEU A 215 -14.04 6.34 -0.42
N PRO A 216 -14.69 6.29 0.75
CA PRO A 216 -14.10 6.83 1.97
C PRO A 216 -12.86 6.04 2.37
N THR A 217 -11.84 6.75 2.82
CA THR A 217 -10.65 6.17 3.46
C THR A 217 -10.42 6.82 4.81
N VAL A 218 -9.87 6.08 5.75
CA VAL A 218 -9.66 6.53 7.12
C VAL A 218 -8.19 6.63 7.46
N SER A 219 -7.85 7.58 8.33
CA SER A 219 -6.50 7.73 8.83
C SER A 219 -6.21 6.70 9.93
N ASN A 220 -5.04 6.08 9.81
CA ASN A 220 -4.46 5.17 10.78
C ASN A 220 -2.98 5.51 10.97
N THR A 221 -2.41 5.15 12.09
CA THR A 221 -0.96 5.05 12.21
C THR A 221 -0.46 3.82 11.45
N VAL A 222 0.81 3.83 11.05
CA VAL A 222 1.43 2.65 10.40
C VAL A 222 1.41 1.43 11.34
N ALA A 223 1.54 1.67 12.65
CA ALA A 223 1.44 0.64 13.67
C ALA A 223 0.03 0.02 13.77
N GLU A 224 -1.03 0.83 13.77
CA GLU A 224 -2.41 0.34 13.73
C GLU A 224 -2.68 -0.50 12.47
N LEU A 225 -2.18 -0.06 11.32
CA LEU A 225 -2.29 -0.83 10.08
C LEU A 225 -1.59 -2.19 10.19
N ALA A 226 -0.43 -2.28 10.85
CA ALA A 226 0.25 -3.55 11.09
C ALA A 226 -0.59 -4.50 11.98
N GLN A 227 -1.24 -4.00 13.03
CA GLN A 227 -2.16 -4.78 13.86
C GLN A 227 -3.36 -5.31 13.06
N ILE A 228 -3.94 -4.46 12.20
CA ILE A 228 -5.04 -4.84 11.30
C ILE A 228 -4.58 -5.98 10.36
N TYR A 229 -3.37 -5.90 9.81
CA TYR A 229 -2.82 -6.93 8.91
C TYR A 229 -2.51 -8.25 9.64
N ALA A 230 -2.02 -8.21 10.89
CA ALA A 230 -1.89 -9.42 11.71
C ALA A 230 -3.25 -10.13 11.89
N GLY A 231 -4.33 -9.37 11.95
CA GLY A 231 -5.69 -9.89 12.01
C GLY A 231 -6.13 -10.68 10.78
N LEU A 232 -5.59 -10.40 9.59
CA LEU A 232 -5.89 -11.22 8.39
C LEU A 232 -5.39 -12.65 8.53
N VAL A 233 -4.25 -12.87 9.19
CA VAL A 233 -3.74 -14.23 9.45
C VAL A 233 -4.68 -14.99 10.36
N ARG A 234 -5.20 -14.35 11.42
CA ARG A 234 -6.17 -14.98 12.33
C ARG A 234 -7.48 -15.35 11.63
N ASP A 235 -7.89 -14.56 10.66
CA ASP A 235 -9.13 -14.75 9.91
C ASP A 235 -8.95 -15.61 8.65
N LYS A 236 -7.77 -16.16 8.38
CA LYS A 236 -7.44 -16.79 7.10
C LYS A 236 -8.37 -17.93 6.72
N ASP A 237 -8.82 -18.73 7.70
CA ASP A 237 -9.72 -19.85 7.49
C ASP A 237 -11.20 -19.49 7.77
N ALA A 238 -11.47 -18.25 8.18
CA ALA A 238 -12.83 -17.80 8.53
C ALA A 238 -13.62 -17.29 7.32
N ASP A 239 -12.92 -16.86 6.25
CA ASP A 239 -13.53 -16.32 5.05
C ASP A 239 -12.68 -16.59 3.80
N TRP A 240 -13.21 -16.23 2.63
CA TRP A 240 -12.59 -16.50 1.34
C TRP A 240 -11.47 -15.52 0.93
N ILE A 241 -11.21 -14.48 1.70
CA ILE A 241 -10.33 -13.37 1.29
C ILE A 241 -8.90 -13.86 1.09
N TRP A 242 -8.33 -14.53 2.11
CA TRP A 242 -6.98 -15.07 2.03
C TRP A 242 -6.79 -15.99 0.82
N GLU A 243 -7.63 -17.02 0.74
CA GLU A 243 -7.54 -18.03 -0.29
C GLU A 243 -7.72 -17.47 -1.71
N SER A 244 -8.60 -16.47 -1.90
CA SER A 244 -8.82 -15.86 -3.20
C SER A 244 -7.57 -15.13 -3.72
N MET A 245 -6.86 -14.42 -2.84
CA MET A 245 -5.65 -13.68 -3.18
C MET A 245 -4.49 -14.63 -3.51
N VAL A 246 -4.35 -15.71 -2.75
CA VAL A 246 -3.33 -16.74 -2.97
C VAL A 246 -3.56 -17.49 -4.28
N ARG A 247 -4.81 -17.85 -4.58
CA ARG A 247 -5.16 -18.60 -5.83
C ARG A 247 -4.96 -17.79 -7.09
N HIS A 248 -5.24 -16.49 -7.04
CA HIS A 248 -5.24 -15.62 -8.21
C HIS A 248 -4.40 -14.35 -8.01
N PRO A 249 -3.09 -14.50 -7.70
CA PRO A 249 -2.23 -13.35 -7.41
C PRO A 249 -2.15 -12.34 -8.56
N ASP A 250 -2.23 -12.81 -9.81
CA ASP A 250 -2.21 -11.94 -10.99
C ASP A 250 -3.48 -11.09 -11.14
N LEU A 251 -4.61 -11.55 -10.60
CA LEU A 251 -5.84 -10.75 -10.58
C LEU A 251 -5.82 -9.69 -9.47
N VAL A 252 -5.02 -9.85 -8.41
CA VAL A 252 -4.92 -8.88 -7.31
C VAL A 252 -4.23 -7.59 -7.75
N GLY A 253 -3.14 -7.69 -8.48
CA GLY A 253 -2.37 -6.54 -9.01
C GLY A 253 -2.15 -6.63 -10.50
N GLY A 254 -1.45 -7.66 -10.93
CA GLY A 254 -1.09 -7.92 -12.32
C GLY A 254 0.42 -8.04 -12.53
N PHE A 255 0.81 -8.07 -13.79
CA PHE A 255 2.21 -8.17 -14.17
C PHE A 255 3.04 -7.00 -13.61
N ASN A 256 4.20 -7.30 -13.04
CA ASN A 256 5.12 -6.36 -12.39
C ASN A 256 4.53 -5.56 -11.20
N ARG A 257 3.47 -6.06 -10.58
CA ARG A 257 2.96 -5.49 -9.33
C ARG A 257 3.61 -6.18 -8.14
N LEU A 258 3.97 -5.38 -7.15
CA LEU A 258 4.67 -5.86 -5.95
C LEU A 258 3.81 -6.83 -5.16
N ASP A 259 2.53 -6.51 -4.93
CA ASP A 259 1.58 -7.39 -4.26
C ASP A 259 1.46 -8.76 -4.97
N SER A 260 1.27 -8.79 -6.28
CA SER A 260 1.22 -10.04 -7.05
C SER A 260 2.51 -10.85 -6.96
N THR A 261 3.65 -10.19 -6.96
CA THR A 261 4.95 -10.88 -6.88
C THR A 261 5.18 -11.47 -5.49
N ILE A 262 4.82 -10.73 -4.43
CA ILE A 262 4.94 -11.23 -3.06
C ILE A 262 3.96 -12.39 -2.81
N LEU A 263 2.72 -12.29 -3.28
CA LEU A 263 1.74 -13.37 -3.17
C LEU A 263 2.27 -14.68 -3.78
N LYS A 264 2.96 -14.60 -4.93
CA LYS A 264 3.58 -15.76 -5.56
C LYS A 264 4.79 -16.27 -4.78
N ALA A 265 5.66 -15.39 -4.31
CA ALA A 265 6.87 -15.76 -3.56
C ALA A 265 6.53 -16.38 -2.20
N GLY A 266 5.42 -15.99 -1.59
CA GLY A 266 5.00 -16.48 -0.28
C GLY A 266 4.32 -17.85 -0.29
N GLU A 267 4.07 -18.46 -1.47
CA GLU A 267 3.55 -19.83 -1.62
C GLU A 267 2.36 -20.14 -0.69
N GLY A 268 1.48 -19.18 -0.49
CA GLY A 268 0.28 -19.31 0.34
C GLY A 268 0.43 -18.85 1.78
N THR A 269 1.63 -18.55 2.25
CA THR A 269 1.89 -18.11 3.63
C THR A 269 1.84 -16.59 3.80
N VAL A 270 1.73 -15.83 2.71
CA VAL A 270 1.75 -14.36 2.73
C VAL A 270 0.59 -13.78 1.92
N ILE A 271 -0.09 -12.83 2.52
CA ILE A 271 -0.93 -11.88 1.81
C ILE A 271 -0.19 -10.55 1.72
N ALA A 272 -0.14 -9.99 0.52
CA ALA A 272 0.40 -8.68 0.25
C ALA A 272 -0.64 -7.80 -0.44
N LYS A 273 -0.75 -6.55 -0.03
CA LYS A 273 -1.60 -5.58 -0.70
C LYS A 273 -0.95 -4.21 -0.75
N GLU A 274 -0.77 -3.71 -1.97
CA GLU A 274 -0.33 -2.34 -2.18
C GLU A 274 -1.47 -1.34 -1.95
N GLY A 275 -1.12 -0.20 -1.39
CA GLY A 275 -1.93 1.02 -1.39
C GLY A 275 -1.24 2.11 -2.18
N ALA A 276 -2.00 3.06 -2.70
CA ALA A 276 -1.41 4.22 -3.35
C ALA A 276 -0.52 5.02 -2.38
N ASP A 277 0.40 5.78 -2.95
CA ASP A 277 1.37 6.62 -2.22
C ASP A 277 2.37 5.83 -1.37
N GLY A 278 2.86 4.70 -1.91
CA GLY A 278 3.96 3.94 -1.30
C GLY A 278 3.56 3.19 -0.04
N LEU A 279 2.37 2.64 0.00
CA LEU A 279 1.88 1.76 1.04
C LEU A 279 1.99 0.30 0.62
N LEU A 280 2.44 -0.52 1.55
CA LEU A 280 2.42 -1.97 1.43
C LEU A 280 2.04 -2.58 2.78
N GLY A 281 1.00 -3.41 2.77
CA GLY A 281 0.62 -4.25 3.91
C GLY A 281 0.94 -5.71 3.63
N LEU A 282 1.52 -6.37 4.62
CA LEU A 282 1.86 -7.79 4.61
C LEU A 282 1.18 -8.48 5.79
N ALA A 283 0.47 -9.56 5.52
CA ALA A 283 -0.04 -10.48 6.53
C ALA A 283 0.68 -11.82 6.32
N ILE A 284 1.41 -12.29 7.32
CA ILE A 284 2.36 -13.40 7.19
C ILE A 284 2.05 -14.48 8.22
N GLU A 285 1.80 -15.69 7.74
CA GLU A 285 1.78 -16.88 8.58
C GLU A 285 3.22 -17.35 8.79
N HIS A 286 3.67 -17.32 10.04
CA HIS A 286 5.04 -17.68 10.38
C HIS A 286 5.10 -18.44 11.72
N PRO A 287 5.90 -19.51 11.85
CA PRO A 287 5.94 -20.33 13.08
C PRO A 287 6.28 -19.54 14.35
N ASP A 288 7.18 -18.55 14.24
CA ASP A 288 7.58 -17.70 15.37
C ASP A 288 6.49 -16.69 15.79
N TYR A 289 5.44 -16.54 14.99
CA TYR A 289 4.36 -15.57 15.21
C TYR A 289 2.98 -16.23 15.14
N PRO A 290 2.67 -17.15 16.09
CA PRO A 290 1.45 -17.98 16.02
C PRO A 290 0.13 -17.20 16.09
N LYS A 291 0.15 -15.93 16.55
CA LYS A 291 -1.02 -15.06 16.54
C LYS A 291 -1.19 -14.27 15.23
N GLY A 292 -0.37 -14.55 14.22
CA GLY A 292 -0.29 -13.82 12.96
C GLY A 292 0.67 -12.64 13.02
N LEU A 293 1.44 -12.46 11.94
CA LEU A 293 2.36 -11.36 11.77
C LEU A 293 1.80 -10.37 10.74
N GLY A 294 1.66 -9.13 11.15
CA GLY A 294 1.31 -8.01 10.28
C GLY A 294 2.49 -7.05 10.15
N ILE A 295 2.83 -6.66 8.93
CA ILE A 295 3.89 -5.68 8.69
C ILE A 295 3.38 -4.64 7.70
N VAL A 296 3.63 -3.37 7.99
CA VAL A 296 3.26 -2.28 7.09
C VAL A 296 4.46 -1.39 6.82
N VAL A 297 4.64 -1.09 5.53
CA VAL A 297 5.64 -0.17 5.01
C VAL A 297 4.94 1.03 4.41
N LYS A 298 5.39 2.23 4.74
CA LYS A 298 4.94 3.49 4.16
C LYS A 298 6.14 4.30 3.69
N ILE A 299 6.25 4.54 2.40
CA ILE A 299 7.28 5.43 1.83
C ILE A 299 6.77 6.88 1.90
N ALA A 300 7.61 7.80 2.35
CA ALA A 300 7.22 9.18 2.65
C ALA A 300 6.71 9.92 1.41
N HIS A 301 7.41 9.86 0.28
CA HIS A 301 7.03 10.61 -0.92
C HIS A 301 6.11 9.87 -1.90
N GLY A 302 5.79 8.60 -1.64
CA GLY A 302 4.71 7.88 -2.31
C GLY A 302 4.99 7.32 -3.72
N TRP A 303 6.00 7.77 -4.43
CA TRP A 303 6.23 7.42 -5.84
C TRP A 303 7.51 6.62 -6.09
N ASN A 304 8.07 6.01 -5.07
CA ASN A 304 9.27 5.19 -5.20
C ASN A 304 8.94 3.70 -5.03
N ALA A 305 8.43 3.09 -6.09
CA ALA A 305 8.12 1.67 -6.12
C ALA A 305 9.36 0.80 -5.87
N GLN A 306 10.52 1.24 -6.34
CA GLN A 306 11.79 0.55 -6.15
C GLN A 306 12.20 0.52 -4.67
N ALA A 307 12.08 1.64 -3.94
CA ALA A 307 12.37 1.65 -2.52
C ALA A 307 11.42 0.76 -1.73
N THR A 308 10.10 0.78 -2.05
CA THR A 308 9.13 -0.13 -1.45
C THR A 308 9.53 -1.59 -1.68
N TRP A 309 10.00 -1.90 -2.88
CA TRP A 309 10.47 -3.24 -3.21
C TRP A 309 11.69 -3.67 -2.39
N TYR A 310 12.70 -2.80 -2.28
CA TYR A 310 13.90 -3.12 -1.51
C TYR A 310 13.61 -3.33 -0.02
N VAL A 311 12.75 -2.48 0.56
CA VAL A 311 12.32 -2.64 1.95
C VAL A 311 11.54 -3.96 2.12
N ALA A 312 10.59 -4.25 1.21
CA ALA A 312 9.83 -5.50 1.25
C ALA A 312 10.73 -6.73 1.11
N ARG A 313 11.70 -6.71 0.18
CA ARG A 313 12.65 -7.80 -0.01
C ARG A 313 13.48 -8.06 1.25
N ALA A 314 13.99 -7.00 1.87
CA ALA A 314 14.79 -7.13 3.09
C ALA A 314 13.95 -7.71 4.25
N ILE A 315 12.72 -7.24 4.42
CA ILE A 315 11.79 -7.74 5.44
C ILE A 315 11.42 -9.20 5.19
N LEU A 316 11.07 -9.56 3.96
CA LEU A 316 10.70 -10.93 3.60
C LEU A 316 11.90 -11.88 3.66
N GLY A 317 13.09 -11.40 3.27
CA GLY A 317 14.33 -12.17 3.33
C GLY A 317 14.69 -12.62 4.76
N VAL A 318 14.55 -11.74 5.76
CA VAL A 318 14.80 -12.13 7.17
C VAL A 318 13.77 -13.11 7.72
N LEU A 319 12.64 -13.25 7.04
CA LEU A 319 11.59 -14.23 7.33
C LEU A 319 11.70 -15.50 6.46
N GLY A 320 12.77 -15.62 5.66
CA GLY A 320 13.01 -16.80 4.82
C GLY A 320 12.24 -16.82 3.49
N ILE A 321 11.64 -15.70 3.09
CA ILE A 321 10.89 -15.59 1.83
C ILE A 321 11.73 -14.81 0.81
N ASP A 322 12.15 -15.49 -0.26
CA ASP A 322 12.97 -14.87 -1.32
C ASP A 322 12.10 -14.10 -2.32
N LEU A 323 12.29 -12.79 -2.35
CA LEU A 323 11.65 -11.92 -3.31
C LEU A 323 12.64 -11.53 -4.40
N ARG A 324 12.43 -12.03 -5.62
CA ARG A 324 13.28 -11.70 -6.78
C ARG A 324 13.23 -10.20 -7.06
N ASN A 325 14.39 -9.62 -7.37
CA ASN A 325 14.49 -8.23 -7.78
C ASN A 325 14.08 -8.09 -9.26
N PRO A 326 12.98 -7.38 -9.60
CA PRO A 326 12.57 -7.18 -10.99
C PRO A 326 13.28 -5.99 -11.65
N TYR A 327 13.98 -5.18 -10.85
CA TYR A 327 14.68 -4.02 -11.36
C TYR A 327 16.03 -4.46 -11.94
N PRO A 328 16.36 -4.04 -13.15
CA PRO A 328 17.69 -4.27 -13.69
C PRO A 328 18.73 -3.63 -12.75
N LEU A 329 19.94 -4.15 -12.81
CA LEU A 329 21.07 -3.69 -12.02
C LEU A 329 21.17 -2.15 -12.07
N HIS A 330 21.01 -1.53 -10.91
CA HIS A 330 21.18 -0.10 -10.77
C HIS A 330 22.63 0.19 -10.41
N ARG A 331 23.14 1.29 -10.95
CA ARG A 331 24.51 1.77 -10.69
C ARG A 331 24.69 2.37 -9.30
N GLN A 332 23.68 2.29 -8.43
CA GLN A 332 23.72 2.79 -7.04
C GLN A 332 23.54 1.64 -6.08
N LYS A 333 24.31 1.61 -5.01
CA LYS A 333 24.09 0.67 -3.89
C LYS A 333 22.91 1.11 -3.05
N ALA A 334 21.96 0.21 -2.83
CA ALA A 334 20.85 0.41 -1.91
C ALA A 334 21.21 -0.20 -0.56
N PHE A 335 21.42 0.64 0.45
CA PHE A 335 21.63 0.20 1.82
C PHE A 335 20.30 0.26 2.57
N ILE A 336 19.88 -0.87 3.06
CA ILE A 336 18.70 -0.95 3.91
C ILE A 336 19.11 -0.55 5.33
N VAL A 337 18.34 0.38 5.89
CA VAL A 337 18.58 0.85 7.26
C VAL A 337 18.12 -0.23 8.24
N PRO A 338 18.97 -0.64 9.21
CA PRO A 338 18.66 -1.74 10.14
C PRO A 338 17.35 -1.55 10.92
N GLY A 339 16.96 -0.31 11.20
CA GLY A 339 15.73 0.01 11.93
C GLY A 339 14.43 -0.51 11.33
N ILE A 340 14.42 -1.03 10.09
CA ILE A 340 13.22 -1.59 9.47
C ILE A 340 12.82 -2.97 10.00
N VAL A 341 13.72 -3.66 10.71
CA VAL A 341 13.47 -5.00 11.27
C VAL A 341 13.70 -5.01 12.78
N PRO A 342 13.03 -5.91 13.53
CA PRO A 342 13.34 -6.15 14.94
C PRO A 342 14.79 -6.56 15.17
N ASP A 343 15.37 -6.23 16.33
CA ASP A 343 16.78 -6.44 16.68
C ASP A 343 17.23 -7.90 16.47
N ARG A 344 16.37 -8.87 16.69
CA ARG A 344 16.67 -10.29 16.51
C ARG A 344 17.04 -10.66 15.08
N TYR A 345 16.70 -9.83 14.09
CA TYR A 345 16.99 -10.06 12.67
C TYR A 345 18.19 -9.29 12.15
N LEU A 346 18.83 -8.44 12.95
CA LEU A 346 19.95 -7.60 12.50
C LEU A 346 21.11 -8.39 11.91
N ASN A 347 21.36 -9.60 12.45
CA ASN A 347 22.47 -10.45 12.00
C ASN A 347 22.19 -11.19 10.68
N VAL A 348 20.93 -11.25 10.26
CA VAL A 348 20.51 -11.92 9.01
C VAL A 348 19.96 -10.93 7.98
N LEU A 349 19.90 -9.66 8.34
CA LEU A 349 19.49 -8.60 7.41
C LEU A 349 20.56 -8.44 6.34
N GLU A 350 20.21 -8.81 5.11
CA GLU A 350 21.06 -8.57 3.96
C GLU A 350 20.97 -7.09 3.55
N THR A 351 22.10 -6.42 3.52
CA THR A 351 22.24 -5.22 2.70
C THR A 351 22.20 -5.66 1.25
N ILE A 352 21.29 -5.08 0.45
CA ILE A 352 21.20 -5.44 -0.97
C ILE A 352 22.48 -4.95 -1.65
N PRO A 353 23.39 -5.85 -2.07
CA PRO A 353 24.60 -5.44 -2.76
C PRO A 353 24.20 -4.85 -4.11
N THR A 354 24.72 -3.73 -4.42
CA THR A 354 24.69 -3.13 -5.73
C THR A 354 26.10 -2.80 -6.16
N TRP A 355 26.32 -2.74 -7.39
CA TRP A 355 27.54 -2.97 -8.13
C TRP A 355 28.15 -1.64 -8.59
N ASP A 356 28.96 -0.95 -7.80
CA ASP A 356 29.79 0.13 -8.34
C ASP A 356 30.92 0.56 -7.41
N GLU A 357 31.66 -0.39 -6.90
CA GLU A 357 32.94 -0.05 -6.29
C GLU A 357 34.00 -0.04 -7.39
N TRP A 358 34.65 1.09 -7.53
CA TRP A 358 35.86 1.19 -8.32
C TRP A 358 36.98 0.42 -7.65
N ASP A 359 37.56 -0.54 -8.38
CA ASP A 359 38.75 -1.26 -7.92
C ASP A 359 39.99 -0.53 -8.51
N PRO A 360 40.71 0.24 -7.68
CA PRO A 360 41.87 0.99 -8.16
C PRO A 360 43.02 0.09 -8.58
N ASP A 361 43.09 -1.15 -8.07
CA ASP A 361 44.18 -2.06 -8.38
C ASP A 361 44.01 -2.75 -9.74
N GLN A 362 42.75 -2.87 -10.19
CA GLN A 362 42.41 -3.48 -11.46
C GLN A 362 41.93 -2.46 -12.52
N ASP A 363 41.88 -1.18 -12.17
CA ASP A 363 41.41 -0.09 -13.05
C ASP A 363 40.08 -0.42 -13.74
N ARG A 364 39.14 -1.02 -12.96
CA ARG A 364 37.83 -1.45 -13.45
C ARG A 364 36.73 -1.25 -12.42
N TRP A 365 35.50 -1.20 -12.91
CA TRP A 365 34.33 -1.28 -12.06
C TRP A 365 34.09 -2.75 -11.62
N MET A 366 33.90 -2.99 -10.33
CA MET A 366 33.65 -4.34 -9.76
C MET A 366 32.46 -5.04 -10.41
N TYR A 367 31.53 -4.24 -10.94
CA TYR A 367 30.39 -4.69 -11.73
C TYR A 367 30.76 -5.61 -12.91
N ASP A 368 31.88 -5.34 -13.59
CA ASP A 368 32.25 -6.07 -14.81
C ASP A 368 32.74 -7.51 -14.50
N ALA A 369 33.11 -7.78 -13.25
CA ALA A 369 33.68 -9.07 -12.85
C ALA A 369 32.64 -10.19 -12.67
N GLU A 370 31.39 -9.85 -12.37
CA GLU A 370 30.35 -10.84 -12.06
C GLU A 370 29.40 -11.15 -13.22
N LEU A 371 29.44 -10.33 -14.28
CA LEU A 371 28.72 -10.63 -15.53
C LEU A 371 29.46 -11.67 -16.39
N GLU A 372 30.74 -11.94 -16.09
CA GLU A 372 31.56 -12.91 -16.82
C GLU A 372 31.64 -14.29 -16.13
N SER A 373 31.03 -14.45 -14.94
CA SER A 373 30.94 -15.69 -14.19
C SER A 373 29.54 -16.30 -14.22
#